data_bcf39f9f4a6f6d7240cb093a6b0a2dd0
#
_entry.id   bcf39f9f4a6f6d7240cb093a6b0a2dd0
#
_cell.length_a   1.000
_cell.length_b   1.000
_cell.length_c   1.000
_cell.angle_alpha   90.00
_cell.angle_beta   90.00
_cell.angle_gamma   90.00
#
_symmetry.space_group_name_H-M   'P 1'
#
loop_
_entity.id
_entity.type
_entity.pdbx_description
1 polymer ?
#
loop_
_entity_poly.entity_id
_entity_poly.type
_entity_poly.pdbx_seq_one_letter_code
_entity_poly.pdbx_strand_id
1 'polypeptide(L)'
;MTRTGLSPRLGQHLPEPYVEIHPADAAQVDIVDGGYARLATDLGQCVLKVVVSERQQRGMLFAPIHWSAENSASARVGALVAPFTDPFSGQPENKATPVAIEAVAFAQRGFVLSRKPMSFPKGVWWSRVAVSGGYGYLLAGNLEIANWKTQLSAQGEGGYVAEYKDAGHGIYR
;
A
#
# COMPACT_ATOMS: atom_id res chain seq x y z
N MET A 1 7.42 9.42 12.25
CA MET A 1 6.59 8.31 11.74
C MET A 1 5.73 8.79 10.59
N THR A 2 4.91 9.77 10.81
CA THR A 2 3.95 10.26 9.82
C THR A 2 4.64 10.77 8.56
N ARG A 3 4.33 10.18 7.41
CA ARG A 3 4.76 10.53 6.04
C ARG A 3 6.25 10.34 5.72
N THR A 4 7.13 10.23 6.67
CA THR A 4 8.58 10.12 6.42
C THR A 4 9.09 8.67 6.40
N GLY A 5 8.40 7.76 7.09
CA GLY A 5 8.86 6.38 7.27
C GLY A 5 10.16 6.24 8.08
N LEU A 6 10.60 7.31 8.79
CA LEU A 6 11.89 7.34 9.50
C LEU A 6 11.85 6.78 10.92
N SER A 7 10.69 6.34 11.39
CA SER A 7 10.55 5.76 12.75
C SER A 7 10.23 4.27 12.68
N PRO A 8 11.22 3.40 12.52
CA PRO A 8 11.00 1.96 12.29
C PRO A 8 10.23 1.30 13.42
N ARG A 9 10.49 1.64 14.68
CA ARG A 9 9.77 1.08 15.82
C ARG A 9 8.27 1.37 15.80
N LEU A 10 7.88 2.59 15.42
CA LEU A 10 6.48 3.00 15.36
C LEU A 10 5.79 2.48 14.08
N GLY A 11 6.56 2.23 13.01
CA GLY A 11 6.05 1.65 11.77
C GLY A 11 5.83 0.14 11.80
N GLN A 12 6.31 -0.55 12.84
CA GLN A 12 6.19 -2.01 12.94
C GLN A 12 4.78 -2.50 13.25
N HIS A 13 3.92 -1.67 13.84
CA HIS A 13 2.56 -2.07 14.20
C HIS A 13 1.70 -2.37 12.98
N LEU A 14 1.83 -1.57 11.92
CA LEU A 14 1.16 -1.77 10.64
C LEU A 14 2.13 -1.28 9.54
N PRO A 15 2.91 -2.19 8.96
CA PRO A 15 4.02 -1.83 8.08
C PRO A 15 3.60 -1.44 6.67
N GLU A 16 2.33 -1.59 6.32
CA GLU A 16 1.80 -1.33 5.00
C GLU A 16 0.57 -0.41 5.03
N PRO A 17 0.33 0.37 3.95
CA PRO A 17 -0.86 1.20 3.83
C PRO A 17 -2.11 0.33 3.72
N TYR A 18 -3.12 0.63 4.54
CA TYR A 18 -4.32 -0.18 4.62
C TYR A 18 -5.59 0.67 4.70
N VAL A 19 -6.71 0.02 4.43
CA VAL A 19 -8.06 0.52 4.68
C VAL A 19 -8.84 -0.49 5.51
N GLU A 20 -9.45 -0.05 6.61
CA GLU A 20 -10.40 -0.87 7.36
C GLU A 20 -11.80 -0.68 6.82
N ILE A 21 -12.52 -1.79 6.67
CA ILE A 21 -13.91 -1.85 6.20
C ILE A 21 -14.71 -2.85 7.05
N HIS A 22 -15.97 -2.54 7.30
CA HIS A 22 -16.87 -3.47 7.99
C HIS A 22 -17.17 -4.70 7.11
N PRO A 23 -17.30 -5.93 7.68
CA PRO A 23 -17.54 -7.15 6.91
C PRO A 23 -18.78 -7.09 6.00
N ALA A 24 -19.88 -6.51 6.49
CA ALA A 24 -21.10 -6.39 5.69
C ALA A 24 -20.96 -5.44 4.50
N ASP A 25 -20.12 -4.39 4.60
CA ASP A 25 -19.85 -3.47 3.51
C ASP A 25 -18.85 -4.09 2.51
N ALA A 26 -17.84 -4.80 3.00
CA ALA A 26 -16.89 -5.53 2.17
C ALA A 26 -17.59 -6.58 1.28
N ALA A 27 -18.57 -7.31 1.84
CA ALA A 27 -19.36 -8.29 1.12
C ALA A 27 -20.22 -7.68 0.00
N GLN A 28 -20.69 -6.43 0.14
CA GLN A 28 -21.51 -5.75 -0.88
C GLN A 28 -20.70 -5.37 -2.13
N VAL A 29 -19.39 -5.25 -2.00
CA VAL A 29 -18.48 -4.83 -3.07
C VAL A 29 -17.42 -5.88 -3.41
N ASP A 30 -17.65 -7.14 -3.03
CA ASP A 30 -16.79 -8.30 -3.28
C ASP A 30 -15.32 -8.09 -2.83
N ILE A 31 -15.12 -7.34 -1.75
CA ILE A 31 -13.80 -7.09 -1.18
C ILE A 31 -13.50 -8.11 -0.09
N VAL A 32 -12.32 -8.71 -0.17
CA VAL A 32 -11.86 -9.74 0.78
C VAL A 32 -10.75 -9.22 1.69
N ASP A 33 -10.67 -9.75 2.92
CA ASP A 33 -9.61 -9.45 3.85
C ASP A 33 -8.23 -9.81 3.29
N GLY A 34 -7.23 -8.94 3.51
CA GLY A 34 -5.89 -9.08 2.95
C GLY A 34 -5.81 -8.84 1.43
N GLY A 35 -6.94 -8.56 0.76
CA GLY A 35 -7.00 -8.10 -0.62
C GLY A 35 -6.49 -6.67 -0.79
N TYR A 36 -6.74 -6.08 -1.96
CA TYR A 36 -6.50 -4.67 -2.22
C TYR A 36 -7.77 -4.00 -2.72
N ALA A 37 -7.94 -2.74 -2.35
CA ALA A 37 -9.05 -1.92 -2.80
C ALA A 37 -8.54 -0.56 -3.31
N ARG A 38 -9.18 -0.07 -4.35
CA ARG A 38 -9.04 1.30 -4.84
C ARG A 38 -10.10 2.16 -4.17
N LEU A 39 -9.66 3.26 -3.57
CA LEU A 39 -10.50 4.35 -3.12
C LEU A 39 -10.36 5.49 -4.11
N ALA A 40 -11.47 6.10 -4.51
CA ALA A 40 -11.48 7.17 -5.50
C ALA A 40 -12.46 8.29 -5.13
N THR A 41 -12.08 9.51 -5.50
CA THR A 41 -12.91 10.72 -5.55
C THR A 41 -12.67 11.42 -6.88
N ASP A 42 -13.38 12.49 -7.17
CA ASP A 42 -13.12 13.33 -8.34
C ASP A 42 -11.72 13.98 -8.34
N LEU A 43 -11.06 14.03 -7.17
CA LEU A 43 -9.75 14.66 -6.99
C LEU A 43 -8.58 13.71 -7.18
N GLY A 44 -8.80 12.41 -6.95
CA GLY A 44 -7.75 11.42 -7.05
C GLY A 44 -8.13 10.04 -6.57
N GLN A 45 -7.14 9.18 -6.53
CA GLN A 45 -7.32 7.79 -6.11
C GLN A 45 -6.11 7.28 -5.31
N CYS A 46 -6.35 6.26 -4.50
CA CYS A 46 -5.29 5.47 -3.87
C CYS A 46 -5.66 3.98 -3.84
N VAL A 47 -4.66 3.12 -3.73
CA VAL A 47 -4.82 1.67 -3.61
C VAL A 47 -4.21 1.23 -2.29
N LEU A 48 -5.01 0.58 -1.46
CA LEU A 48 -4.67 0.19 -0.10
C LEU A 48 -4.94 -1.30 0.11
N LYS A 49 -4.20 -1.91 1.01
CA LYS A 49 -4.51 -3.26 1.48
C LYS A 49 -5.76 -3.24 2.34
N VAL A 50 -6.60 -4.24 2.20
CA VAL A 50 -7.86 -4.33 2.94
C VAL A 50 -7.67 -5.05 4.27
N VAL A 51 -8.25 -4.49 5.31
CA VAL A 51 -8.45 -5.10 6.63
C VAL A 51 -9.95 -5.12 6.91
N VAL A 52 -10.53 -6.30 6.93
CA VAL A 52 -11.94 -6.48 7.28
C VAL A 52 -12.07 -6.58 8.80
N SER A 53 -12.84 -5.69 9.41
CA SER A 53 -12.93 -5.58 10.88
C SER A 53 -14.32 -5.22 11.34
N GLU A 54 -14.88 -5.99 12.26
CA GLU A 54 -16.15 -5.68 12.94
C GLU A 54 -16.06 -4.42 13.83
N ARG A 55 -14.86 -3.95 14.12
CA ARG A 55 -14.63 -2.71 14.86
C ARG A 55 -14.94 -1.47 14.03
N GLN A 56 -14.90 -1.61 12.68
CA GLN A 56 -15.22 -0.53 11.78
C GLN A 56 -16.73 -0.33 11.71
N GLN A 57 -17.18 0.92 11.76
CA GLN A 57 -18.60 1.26 11.63
C GLN A 57 -19.05 1.02 10.18
N ARG A 58 -20.27 0.50 10.00
CA ARG A 58 -20.90 0.34 8.68
C ARG A 58 -21.04 1.67 7.94
N GLY A 59 -20.80 1.65 6.63
CA GLY A 59 -20.80 2.83 5.78
C GLY A 59 -19.59 3.75 5.96
N MET A 60 -18.62 3.36 6.81
CA MET A 60 -17.40 4.14 7.08
C MET A 60 -16.15 3.33 6.75
N LEU A 61 -15.13 4.03 6.26
CA LEU A 61 -13.81 3.48 6.04
C LEU A 61 -12.79 4.21 6.93
N PHE A 62 -11.77 3.50 7.39
CA PHE A 62 -10.62 4.12 8.03
C PHE A 62 -9.36 3.86 7.21
N ALA A 63 -8.63 4.90 6.87
CA ALA A 63 -7.36 4.81 6.16
C ALA A 63 -6.34 5.79 6.77
N PRO A 64 -5.18 5.30 7.28
CA PRO A 64 -4.19 6.17 7.90
C PRO A 64 -3.43 6.99 6.86
N ILE A 65 -3.08 8.24 7.21
CA ILE A 65 -2.46 9.22 6.33
C ILE A 65 -0.91 9.14 6.29
N HIS A 66 -0.32 8.05 6.79
CA HIS A 66 1.12 7.99 7.04
C HIS A 66 1.98 7.76 5.79
N TRP A 67 1.39 7.38 4.68
CA TRP A 67 2.11 7.09 3.44
C TRP A 67 2.11 8.27 2.47
N SER A 68 3.26 8.45 1.83
CA SER A 68 3.51 9.47 0.81
C SER A 68 4.11 8.81 -0.44
N ALA A 69 4.29 9.59 -1.51
CA ALA A 69 4.94 9.09 -2.72
C ALA A 69 6.42 8.67 -2.52
N GLU A 70 7.04 9.05 -1.41
CA GLU A 70 8.42 8.65 -1.08
C GLU A 70 8.51 7.25 -0.49
N ASN A 71 7.43 6.75 0.10
CA ASN A 71 7.44 5.48 0.80
C ASN A 71 6.37 4.50 0.31
N SER A 72 5.58 4.86 -0.69
CA SER A 72 4.59 3.97 -1.31
C SER A 72 4.18 4.45 -2.71
N ALA A 73 3.84 3.52 -3.58
CA ALA A 73 3.12 3.84 -4.81
C ALA A 73 1.61 3.79 -4.55
N SER A 74 0.92 4.80 -5.06
CA SER A 74 -0.56 4.85 -5.09
C SER A 74 -1.27 4.75 -3.73
N ALA A 75 -0.57 4.97 -2.60
CA ALA A 75 -1.16 4.82 -1.26
C ALA A 75 -1.34 6.16 -0.51
N ARG A 76 -1.29 7.28 -1.21
CA ARG A 76 -1.44 8.60 -0.61
C ARG A 76 -2.93 8.95 -0.41
N VAL A 77 -3.46 8.70 0.78
CA VAL A 77 -4.86 9.02 1.16
C VAL A 77 -5.19 10.50 0.99
N GLY A 78 -4.23 11.40 1.25
CA GLY A 78 -4.44 12.84 1.04
C GLY A 78 -4.72 13.25 -0.41
N ALA A 79 -4.58 12.35 -1.39
CA ALA A 79 -5.00 12.63 -2.77
C ALA A 79 -6.53 12.62 -2.96
N LEU A 80 -7.26 12.03 -2.01
CA LEU A 80 -8.72 11.91 -2.04
C LEU A 80 -9.42 13.14 -1.45
N VAL A 81 -8.73 13.90 -0.61
CA VAL A 81 -9.31 14.92 0.25
C VAL A 81 -9.51 16.23 -0.50
N ALA A 82 -10.73 16.78 -0.40
CA ALA A 82 -11.04 18.09 -0.95
C ALA A 82 -10.36 19.22 -0.16
N PRO A 83 -9.97 20.31 -0.81
CA PRO A 83 -9.24 21.42 -0.19
C PRO A 83 -10.16 22.36 0.60
N PHE A 84 -11.09 21.79 1.36
CA PHE A 84 -11.94 22.58 2.25
C PHE A 84 -11.24 22.87 3.57
N THR A 85 -11.37 24.08 4.04
CA THR A 85 -10.85 24.52 5.32
C THR A 85 -11.92 25.23 6.12
N ASP A 86 -11.84 25.09 7.44
CA ASP A 86 -12.68 25.89 8.33
C ASP A 86 -12.36 27.36 8.15
N PRO A 87 -13.35 28.24 7.92
CA PRO A 87 -13.12 29.65 7.58
C PRO A 87 -12.52 30.48 8.72
N PHE A 88 -12.61 30.00 9.96
CA PHE A 88 -12.09 30.72 11.13
C PHE A 88 -10.72 30.25 11.56
N SER A 89 -10.49 28.93 11.60
CA SER A 89 -9.25 28.34 12.08
C SER A 89 -8.25 28.00 10.96
N GLY A 90 -8.73 27.94 9.71
CA GLY A 90 -7.93 27.42 8.59
C GLY A 90 -7.67 25.92 8.66
N GLN A 91 -8.33 25.19 9.58
CA GLN A 91 -8.17 23.75 9.75
C GLN A 91 -8.69 23.00 8.52
N PRO A 92 -7.89 22.14 7.87
CA PRO A 92 -8.37 21.37 6.74
C PRO A 92 -9.36 20.27 7.17
N GLU A 93 -10.44 20.14 6.41
CA GLU A 93 -11.39 19.03 6.52
C GLU A 93 -10.84 17.80 5.80
N ASN A 94 -10.37 16.81 6.53
CA ASN A 94 -9.76 15.61 5.95
C ASN A 94 -10.25 14.28 6.56
N LYS A 95 -11.37 14.30 7.28
CA LYS A 95 -11.88 13.12 7.98
C LYS A 95 -13.24 12.61 7.50
N ALA A 96 -13.98 13.40 6.75
CA ALA A 96 -15.33 13.05 6.26
C ALA A 96 -15.41 13.12 4.74
N THR A 97 -14.46 12.51 4.06
CA THR A 97 -14.39 12.49 2.59
C THR A 97 -15.22 11.32 2.04
N PRO A 98 -16.31 11.55 1.29
CA PRO A 98 -17.01 10.51 0.58
C PRO A 98 -16.10 9.90 -0.51
N VAL A 99 -16.03 8.56 -0.56
CA VAL A 99 -15.19 7.85 -1.53
C VAL A 99 -15.97 6.70 -2.17
N ALA A 100 -15.68 6.43 -3.44
CA ALA A 100 -16.00 5.16 -4.06
C ALA A 100 -14.93 4.14 -3.68
N ILE A 101 -15.33 2.88 -3.49
CA ILE A 101 -14.40 1.78 -3.21
C ILE A 101 -14.68 0.62 -4.16
N GLU A 102 -13.62 0.01 -4.70
CA GLU A 102 -13.71 -1.18 -5.55
C GLU A 102 -12.54 -2.13 -5.28
N ALA A 103 -12.75 -3.43 -5.50
CA ALA A 103 -11.70 -4.42 -5.38
C ALA A 103 -10.64 -4.26 -6.47
N VAL A 104 -9.36 -4.48 -6.12
CA VAL A 104 -8.23 -4.52 -7.05
C VAL A 104 -7.58 -5.89 -7.00
N ALA A 105 -7.56 -6.58 -8.13
CA ALA A 105 -6.88 -7.87 -8.25
C ALA A 105 -5.42 -7.68 -8.69
N PHE A 106 -4.50 -8.24 -7.90
CA PHE A 106 -3.10 -8.40 -8.27
C PHE A 106 -2.79 -9.90 -8.38
N ALA A 107 -2.26 -10.29 -9.54
CA ALA A 107 -1.90 -11.69 -9.81
C ALA A 107 -0.67 -12.14 -9.01
N GLN A 108 0.21 -11.19 -8.68
CA GLN A 108 1.48 -11.46 -8.00
C GLN A 108 1.63 -10.57 -6.78
N ARG A 109 2.16 -11.14 -5.70
CA ARG A 109 2.53 -10.43 -4.47
C ARG A 109 3.88 -10.94 -4.01
N GLY A 110 4.67 -10.06 -3.39
CA GLY A 110 5.97 -10.46 -2.88
C GLY A 110 6.61 -9.37 -2.04
N PHE A 111 7.82 -9.62 -1.64
CA PHE A 111 8.66 -8.62 -0.98
C PHE A 111 10.08 -8.67 -1.53
N VAL A 112 10.79 -7.57 -1.37
CA VAL A 112 12.20 -7.48 -1.70
C VAL A 112 12.96 -6.75 -0.60
N LEU A 113 14.16 -7.22 -0.32
CA LEU A 113 15.11 -6.58 0.58
C LEU A 113 16.30 -6.10 -0.24
N SER A 114 16.74 -4.87 -0.02
CA SER A 114 17.86 -4.26 -0.74
C SER A 114 18.74 -3.43 0.18
N ARG A 115 20.03 -3.34 -0.10
CA ARG A 115 20.94 -2.41 0.58
C ARG A 115 20.85 -0.98 0.05
N LYS A 116 20.32 -0.82 -1.18
CA LYS A 116 20.13 0.48 -1.83
C LYS A 116 18.63 0.74 -2.07
N PRO A 117 18.21 2.00 -2.20
CA PRO A 117 16.86 2.32 -2.64
C PRO A 117 16.57 1.69 -4.01
N MET A 118 15.36 1.20 -4.20
CA MET A 118 14.90 0.63 -5.47
C MET A 118 13.77 1.46 -6.06
N SER A 119 13.66 1.43 -7.38
CA SER A 119 12.53 1.99 -8.13
C SER A 119 11.75 0.89 -8.81
N PHE A 120 10.45 1.11 -8.98
CA PHE A 120 9.56 0.11 -9.56
C PHE A 120 8.81 0.70 -10.76
N PRO A 121 8.46 -0.13 -11.77
CA PRO A 121 7.73 0.32 -12.95
C PRO A 121 6.34 0.86 -12.60
N LYS A 122 5.77 1.65 -13.50
CA LYS A 122 4.37 2.04 -13.41
C LYS A 122 3.47 0.80 -13.41
N GLY A 123 2.42 0.83 -12.57
CA GLY A 123 1.48 -0.27 -12.43
C GLY A 123 1.87 -1.30 -11.36
N VAL A 124 3.07 -1.21 -10.80
CA VAL A 124 3.46 -1.96 -9.61
C VAL A 124 3.03 -1.18 -8.38
N TRP A 125 2.20 -1.79 -7.55
CA TRP A 125 1.96 -1.31 -6.21
C TRP A 125 3.13 -1.69 -5.31
N TRP A 126 3.66 -0.74 -4.57
CA TRP A 126 4.72 -1.00 -3.60
C TRP A 126 4.56 -0.14 -2.35
N SER A 127 5.03 -0.66 -1.24
CA SER A 127 5.14 0.05 0.03
C SER A 127 6.48 -0.28 0.69
N ARG A 128 7.19 0.77 1.13
CA ARG A 128 8.44 0.61 1.85
C ARG A 128 8.18 0.25 3.30
N VAL A 129 8.83 -0.82 3.76
CA VAL A 129 8.80 -1.26 5.15
C VAL A 129 10.17 -1.00 5.80
N ALA A 130 10.16 -0.73 7.10
CA ALA A 130 11.39 -0.51 7.84
C ALA A 130 12.12 -1.83 8.07
N VAL A 131 13.37 -1.91 7.63
CA VAL A 131 14.27 -3.03 7.88
C VAL A 131 15.61 -2.51 8.39
N SER A 132 16.30 -3.31 9.20
CA SER A 132 17.62 -2.93 9.71
C SER A 132 18.67 -3.06 8.60
N GLY A 133 19.46 -2.02 8.41
CA GLY A 133 20.61 -2.02 7.50
C GLY A 133 20.27 -1.99 6.00
N GLY A 134 19.04 -1.60 5.63
CA GLY A 134 18.65 -1.52 4.22
C GLY A 134 17.23 -1.03 3.98
N TYR A 135 16.67 -1.46 2.87
CA TYR A 135 15.34 -1.13 2.41
C TYR A 135 14.52 -2.40 2.20
N GLY A 136 13.34 -2.44 2.76
CA GLY A 136 12.35 -3.48 2.50
C GLY A 136 11.19 -2.91 1.68
N TYR A 137 10.66 -3.70 0.77
CA TYR A 137 9.50 -3.32 -0.03
C TYR A 137 8.52 -4.47 -0.12
N LEU A 138 7.25 -4.19 0.12
CA LEU A 138 6.14 -5.06 -0.23
C LEU A 138 5.67 -4.69 -1.63
N LEU A 139 5.38 -5.70 -2.45
CA LEU A 139 5.09 -5.52 -3.86
C LEU A 139 3.79 -6.25 -4.22
N ALA A 140 3.02 -5.66 -5.12
CA ALA A 140 1.88 -6.31 -5.76
C ALA A 140 1.75 -5.81 -7.21
N GLY A 141 1.34 -6.68 -8.12
CA GLY A 141 1.18 -6.32 -9.53
C GLY A 141 0.76 -7.47 -10.41
N ASN A 142 0.62 -7.16 -11.70
CA ASN A 142 0.19 -8.11 -12.72
C ASN A 142 1.31 -8.47 -13.72
N LEU A 143 2.56 -8.13 -13.38
CA LEU A 143 3.71 -8.54 -14.18
C LEU A 143 3.99 -10.04 -13.99
N GLU A 144 4.39 -10.70 -15.06
CA GLU A 144 4.86 -12.09 -14.96
C GLU A 144 6.12 -12.20 -14.08
N ILE A 145 6.28 -13.33 -13.40
CA ILE A 145 7.39 -13.58 -12.47
C ILE A 145 8.76 -13.43 -13.15
N ALA A 146 8.88 -13.86 -14.40
CA ALA A 146 10.12 -13.71 -15.18
C ALA A 146 10.50 -12.23 -15.37
N ASN A 147 9.52 -11.36 -15.62
CA ASN A 147 9.73 -9.93 -15.77
C ASN A 147 10.10 -9.26 -14.43
N TRP A 148 9.51 -9.72 -13.32
CA TRP A 148 9.92 -9.29 -11.98
C TRP A 148 11.39 -9.58 -11.71
N LYS A 149 11.85 -10.83 -11.99
CA LYS A 149 13.24 -11.24 -11.83
C LYS A 149 14.18 -10.34 -12.61
N THR A 150 13.90 -10.14 -13.89
CA THR A 150 14.75 -9.33 -14.77
C THR A 150 14.88 -7.90 -14.26
N GLN A 151 13.77 -7.28 -13.86
CA GLN A 151 13.78 -5.90 -13.39
C GLN A 151 14.45 -5.71 -12.03
N LEU A 152 14.25 -6.65 -11.10
CA LEU A 152 14.89 -6.60 -9.79
C LEU A 152 16.38 -6.87 -9.89
N SER A 153 16.80 -7.82 -10.73
CA SER A 153 18.21 -8.15 -10.94
C SER A 153 18.98 -7.02 -11.64
N ALA A 154 18.35 -6.30 -12.56
CA ALA A 154 18.97 -5.17 -13.25
C ALA A 154 19.32 -3.98 -12.32
N GLN A 155 18.69 -3.88 -11.15
CA GLN A 155 18.97 -2.83 -10.17
C GLN A 155 20.03 -3.23 -9.12
N GLY A 156 20.41 -4.50 -9.08
CA GLY A 156 21.36 -5.05 -8.11
C GLY A 156 22.71 -5.33 -8.73
N GLU A 157 23.66 -4.39 -8.66
CA GLU A 157 25.08 -4.71 -8.95
C GLU A 157 25.63 -5.64 -7.86
N GLY A 158 25.92 -6.89 -8.22
CA GLY A 158 26.60 -7.85 -7.34
C GLY A 158 25.74 -8.45 -6.22
N GLY A 159 24.42 -8.42 -6.36
CA GLY A 159 23.49 -9.01 -5.39
C GLY A 159 23.35 -10.52 -5.52
N TYR A 160 23.21 -11.18 -4.40
CA TYR A 160 22.81 -12.60 -4.35
C TYR A 160 21.29 -12.68 -4.47
N VAL A 161 20.78 -13.35 -5.50
CA VAL A 161 19.35 -13.63 -5.65
C VAL A 161 19.12 -15.08 -5.31
N ALA A 162 18.45 -15.35 -4.20
CA ALA A 162 17.95 -16.67 -3.87
C ALA A 162 16.46 -16.76 -4.24
N GLU A 163 16.09 -17.81 -4.95
CA GLU A 163 14.69 -18.13 -5.26
C GLU A 163 14.25 -19.29 -4.40
N TYR A 164 13.16 -19.11 -3.68
CA TYR A 164 12.46 -20.21 -3.03
C TYR A 164 11.08 -20.35 -3.68
N LYS A 165 10.78 -21.55 -4.16
CA LYS A 165 9.45 -21.91 -4.66
C LYS A 165 8.82 -22.89 -3.69
N ASP A 166 7.74 -22.48 -3.06
CA ASP A 166 6.78 -23.35 -2.45
C ASP A 166 5.55 -23.45 -3.37
N ALA A 167 4.74 -24.51 -3.22
CA ALA A 167 3.54 -24.71 -4.04
C ALA A 167 2.56 -23.52 -3.90
N GLY A 168 2.75 -22.51 -4.71
CA GLY A 168 1.97 -21.28 -4.74
C GLY A 168 2.65 -20.02 -4.21
N HIS A 169 3.88 -20.10 -3.67
CA HIS A 169 4.63 -18.95 -3.17
C HIS A 169 6.07 -18.94 -3.71
N GLY A 170 6.50 -17.82 -4.25
CA GLY A 170 7.90 -17.58 -4.61
C GLY A 170 8.54 -16.57 -3.66
N ILE A 171 9.64 -16.92 -3.02
CA ILE A 171 10.46 -16.00 -2.23
C ILE A 171 11.75 -15.75 -3.00
N TYR A 172 12.05 -14.47 -3.24
CA TYR A 172 13.28 -14.02 -3.89
C TYR A 172 14.13 -13.25 -2.87
N ARG A 173 15.39 -13.65 -2.71
CA ARG A 173 16.38 -12.94 -1.90
C ARG A 173 17.51 -12.44 -2.76
#